data_35bfbc2f1cac69eeba597e8b79e3bc2e
#
_entry.id   35bfbc2f1cac69eeba597e8b79e3bc2e
#
_cell.length_a   1.000
_cell.length_b   1.000
_cell.length_c   1.000
_cell.angle_alpha   90.00
_cell.angle_beta   90.00
_cell.angle_gamma   90.00
#
_symmetry.space_group_name_H-M   'P 1'
#
loop_
_entity.id
_entity.type
_entity.pdbx_description
1 polymer ?
#
loop_
_entity_poly.entity_id
_entity_poly.type
_entity_poly.pdbx_seq_one_letter_code
_entity_poly.pdbx_strand_id
1 'polypeptide(L)'
;MNCAACGAVLPEGAMFCGTCGRSVNAVAVPRARVEDPRPADTTVLSPSMRQALSDATAFRPDEHLIVTAELSVLPEPAVPPTDGSPAAVPYVLSFSTGERVVVVGAGLLGRRPFAQPGERFDQLVSIADHERSVSKTHLEFGVESGELWVCDRYSANGTVIIPPAGAPHRCEPGRRYRVPRGGKVEIGDRWFDVR
;
A
#
# COMPACT_ATOMS: atom_id res chain seq x y z
N MET A 1 38.26 14.73 -18.75
CA MET A 1 37.27 15.17 -19.77
C MET A 1 36.08 15.83 -19.07
N ASN A 2 35.29 16.65 -19.79
CA ASN A 2 34.15 17.34 -19.16
C ASN A 2 32.82 16.70 -19.59
N CYS A 3 31.85 16.68 -18.71
CA CYS A 3 30.52 16.19 -19.02
C CYS A 3 29.83 17.09 -20.06
N ALA A 4 29.38 16.53 -21.17
CA ALA A 4 28.69 17.27 -22.24
C ALA A 4 27.32 17.84 -21.82
N ALA A 5 26.76 17.38 -20.70
CA ALA A 5 25.45 17.79 -20.23
C ALA A 5 25.48 18.89 -19.17
N CYS A 6 26.46 18.88 -18.25
CA CYS A 6 26.52 19.83 -17.12
C CYS A 6 27.89 20.49 -16.95
N GLY A 7 28.89 20.20 -17.80
CA GLY A 7 30.22 20.79 -17.78
C GLY A 7 31.13 20.27 -16.62
N ALA A 8 30.67 19.41 -15.74
CA ALA A 8 31.47 18.91 -14.61
C ALA A 8 32.70 18.13 -15.10
N VAL A 9 33.83 18.30 -14.40
CA VAL A 9 35.07 17.57 -14.68
C VAL A 9 34.87 16.10 -14.31
N LEU A 10 35.19 15.20 -15.24
CA LEU A 10 35.05 13.75 -15.09
C LEU A 10 36.42 13.10 -15.00
N PRO A 11 36.60 12.09 -14.15
CA PRO A 11 37.81 11.26 -14.18
C PRO A 11 37.90 10.48 -15.50
N GLU A 12 39.11 10.07 -15.86
CA GLU A 12 39.32 9.24 -17.05
C GLU A 12 38.63 7.88 -16.88
N GLY A 13 37.88 7.45 -17.90
CA GLY A 13 37.13 6.19 -17.86
C GLY A 13 35.77 6.24 -17.16
N ALA A 14 35.29 7.42 -16.75
CA ALA A 14 33.96 7.53 -16.15
C ALA A 14 32.86 7.18 -17.16
N MET A 15 32.02 6.19 -16.82
CA MET A 15 30.87 5.79 -17.64
C MET A 15 29.67 6.70 -17.42
N PHE A 16 29.56 7.32 -16.24
CA PHE A 16 28.48 8.24 -15.86
C PHE A 16 29.03 9.48 -15.16
N CYS A 17 28.37 10.60 -15.33
CA CYS A 17 28.68 11.82 -14.61
C CYS A 17 28.17 11.75 -13.16
N GLY A 18 29.07 11.85 -12.18
CA GLY A 18 28.72 11.83 -10.75
C GLY A 18 27.86 13.03 -10.32
N THR A 19 27.83 14.12 -11.09
CA THR A 19 27.07 15.33 -10.76
C THR A 19 25.64 15.31 -11.30
N CYS A 20 25.44 14.84 -12.56
CA CYS A 20 24.11 14.87 -13.20
C CYS A 20 23.58 13.49 -13.57
N GLY A 21 24.32 12.40 -13.30
CA GLY A 21 23.92 11.03 -13.59
C GLY A 21 23.89 10.64 -15.07
N ARG A 22 24.24 11.53 -16.00
CA ARG A 22 24.17 11.24 -17.42
C ARG A 22 25.32 10.33 -17.85
N SER A 23 25.04 9.35 -18.73
CA SER A 23 26.08 8.51 -19.34
C SER A 23 27.00 9.34 -20.21
N VAL A 24 28.32 9.15 -20.06
CA VAL A 24 29.36 9.88 -20.80
C VAL A 24 29.47 9.36 -22.25
N ASN A 25 29.17 8.08 -22.47
CA ASN A 25 29.22 7.41 -23.78
C ASN A 25 27.86 7.35 -24.48
N ALA A 26 26.86 8.12 -24.03
CA ALA A 26 25.58 8.18 -24.73
C ALA A 26 25.79 8.87 -26.08
N VAL A 27 26.07 8.10 -27.13
CA VAL A 27 25.85 8.56 -28.51
C VAL A 27 24.37 8.95 -28.57
N ALA A 28 24.11 10.21 -28.87
CA ALA A 28 22.75 10.70 -29.09
C ALA A 28 22.18 10.00 -30.31
N VAL A 29 21.57 8.83 -30.11
CA VAL A 29 20.74 8.23 -31.15
C VAL A 29 19.52 9.16 -31.25
N PRO A 30 19.28 9.78 -32.41
CA PRO A 30 18.04 10.55 -32.59
C PRO A 30 16.90 9.54 -32.42
N ARG A 31 16.17 9.65 -31.29
CA ARG A 31 14.95 8.90 -31.10
C ARG A 31 13.97 9.40 -32.15
N ALA A 32 13.79 8.62 -33.22
CA ALA A 32 12.62 8.76 -34.05
C ALA A 32 11.42 8.75 -33.10
N ARG A 33 10.61 9.80 -33.20
CA ARG A 33 9.35 9.91 -32.46
C ARG A 33 8.49 8.74 -32.91
N VAL A 34 8.52 7.65 -32.17
CA VAL A 34 7.55 6.57 -32.34
C VAL A 34 6.22 7.23 -31.95
N GLU A 35 5.35 7.45 -32.91
CA GLU A 35 3.98 7.84 -32.63
C GLU A 35 3.39 6.73 -31.77
N ASP A 36 3.09 7.06 -30.52
CA ASP A 36 2.43 6.18 -29.57
C ASP A 36 1.01 5.92 -30.13
N PRO A 37 0.66 4.70 -30.53
CA PRO A 37 -0.67 4.41 -31.09
C PRO A 37 -1.77 4.43 -30.02
N ARG A 38 -1.47 4.84 -28.79
CA ARG A 38 -2.50 5.06 -27.79
C ARG A 38 -3.31 6.28 -28.20
N PRO A 39 -4.64 6.15 -28.31
CA PRO A 39 -5.48 7.32 -28.48
C PRO A 39 -5.16 8.29 -27.33
N ALA A 40 -4.85 9.54 -27.68
CA ALA A 40 -4.68 10.61 -26.70
C ALA A 40 -6.05 10.92 -26.10
N ASP A 41 -6.51 10.05 -25.21
CA ASP A 41 -7.78 10.21 -24.49
C ASP A 41 -7.57 11.07 -23.25
N THR A 42 -7.03 12.27 -23.50
CA THR A 42 -7.23 13.40 -22.62
C THR A 42 -8.47 14.11 -23.15
N THR A 43 -9.64 13.62 -22.77
CA THR A 43 -10.90 14.30 -23.04
C THR A 43 -10.87 15.63 -22.34
N VAL A 44 -10.42 16.66 -23.06
CA VAL A 44 -10.55 18.04 -22.61
C VAL A 44 -12.04 18.36 -22.71
N LEU A 45 -12.73 18.26 -21.56
CA LEU A 45 -14.13 18.62 -21.45
C LEU A 45 -14.32 20.06 -21.96
N SER A 46 -15.10 20.22 -23.03
CA SER A 46 -15.43 21.54 -23.55
C SER A 46 -16.18 22.35 -22.47
N PRO A 47 -16.10 23.68 -22.51
CA PRO A 47 -16.81 24.53 -21.54
C PRO A 47 -18.29 24.21 -21.39
N SER A 48 -18.96 23.85 -22.49
CA SER A 48 -20.36 23.43 -22.50
C SER A 48 -20.61 22.11 -21.77
N MET A 49 -19.69 21.15 -21.81
CA MET A 49 -19.79 19.88 -21.08
C MET A 49 -19.57 20.08 -19.59
N ARG A 50 -18.72 21.02 -19.18
CA ARG A 50 -18.53 21.41 -17.77
C ARG A 50 -19.77 22.02 -17.18
N GLN A 51 -20.50 22.83 -17.96
CA GLN A 51 -21.74 23.47 -17.55
C GLN A 51 -22.85 22.45 -17.35
N ALA A 52 -22.99 21.47 -18.25
CA ALA A 52 -23.97 20.40 -18.13
C ALA A 52 -23.74 19.51 -16.90
N LEU A 53 -22.48 19.28 -16.50
CA LEU A 53 -22.14 18.54 -15.28
C LEU A 53 -22.40 19.35 -14.00
N SER A 54 -22.25 20.68 -14.05
CA SER A 54 -22.61 21.57 -12.91
C SER A 54 -24.11 21.63 -12.69
N ASP A 55 -24.90 21.64 -13.74
CA ASP A 55 -26.37 21.71 -13.66
C ASP A 55 -26.98 20.37 -13.17
N ALA A 56 -26.30 19.25 -13.40
CA ALA A 56 -26.72 17.93 -12.91
C ALA A 56 -26.47 17.71 -11.41
N THR A 57 -25.66 18.58 -10.75
CA THR A 57 -25.32 18.45 -9.32
C THR A 57 -26.13 19.42 -8.42
N ALA A 58 -27.05 20.20 -9.00
CA ALA A 58 -27.97 21.04 -8.22
C ALA A 58 -29.09 20.18 -7.64
N PHE A 59 -28.79 19.47 -6.57
CA PHE A 59 -29.82 18.88 -5.71
C PHE A 59 -30.60 20.02 -5.04
N ARG A 60 -31.82 20.28 -5.51
CA ARG A 60 -32.79 21.14 -4.83
C ARG A 60 -33.46 20.31 -3.74
N PRO A 61 -33.40 20.72 -2.47
CA PRO A 61 -34.26 20.14 -1.45
C PRO A 61 -35.63 20.79 -1.61
N ASP A 62 -36.58 20.12 -2.26
CA ASP A 62 -37.98 20.49 -2.21
C ASP A 62 -38.57 20.00 -0.89
N GLU A 63 -39.21 20.96 -0.22
CA GLU A 63 -39.97 20.84 1.01
C GLU A 63 -41.17 19.88 0.85
N HIS A 64 -41.53 19.31 2.01
CA HIS A 64 -42.79 18.66 2.34
C HIS A 64 -43.05 17.24 1.74
N LEU A 65 -42.74 16.29 2.60
CA LEU A 65 -43.64 15.21 2.94
C LEU A 65 -43.32 14.71 4.35
N ILE A 66 -44.00 15.23 5.33
CA ILE A 66 -44.13 14.61 6.66
C ILE A 66 -45.04 13.39 6.45
N VAL A 67 -44.43 12.24 6.23
CA VAL A 67 -45.12 10.97 6.39
C VAL A 67 -44.86 10.48 7.78
N THR A 68 -45.85 10.63 8.66
CA THR A 68 -45.92 9.87 9.91
C THR A 68 -46.03 8.38 9.54
N ALA A 69 -44.91 7.72 9.47
CA ALA A 69 -44.85 6.27 9.38
C ALA A 69 -44.73 5.72 10.79
N GLU A 70 -45.73 4.95 11.16
CA GLU A 70 -45.78 4.11 12.35
C GLU A 70 -44.47 3.35 12.55
N LEU A 71 -44.03 3.30 13.81
CA LEU A 71 -42.88 2.50 14.25
C LEU A 71 -43.16 1.01 13.97
N SER A 72 -42.96 0.59 12.73
CA SER A 72 -42.79 -0.83 12.46
C SER A 72 -41.43 -1.24 13.01
N VAL A 73 -41.49 -2.04 14.05
CA VAL A 73 -40.32 -2.74 14.63
C VAL A 73 -39.53 -3.37 13.49
N LEU A 74 -38.37 -2.77 13.14
CA LEU A 74 -37.43 -3.39 12.26
C LEU A 74 -36.97 -4.70 12.90
N PRO A 75 -36.99 -5.84 12.20
CA PRO A 75 -36.40 -7.05 12.73
C PRO A 75 -34.92 -6.73 13.01
N GLU A 76 -34.54 -6.99 14.25
CA GLU A 76 -33.15 -6.97 14.71
C GLU A 76 -32.28 -7.71 13.69
N PRO A 77 -31.18 -7.13 13.20
CA PRO A 77 -30.31 -7.83 12.24
C PRO A 77 -29.90 -9.15 12.91
N ALA A 78 -30.30 -10.23 12.30
CA ALA A 78 -29.93 -11.58 12.75
C ALA A 78 -28.40 -11.63 12.89
N VAL A 79 -27.95 -11.65 14.14
CA VAL A 79 -26.56 -11.92 14.47
C VAL A 79 -26.25 -13.28 13.85
N PRO A 80 -25.28 -13.40 12.94
CA PRO A 80 -24.94 -14.71 12.41
C PRO A 80 -24.58 -15.62 13.59
N PRO A 81 -24.98 -16.92 13.56
CA PRO A 81 -24.72 -17.82 14.66
C PRO A 81 -23.23 -17.77 15.01
N THR A 82 -22.95 -17.37 16.22
CA THR A 82 -21.61 -17.47 16.79
C THR A 82 -21.36 -18.97 16.95
N ASP A 83 -20.73 -19.59 15.95
CA ASP A 83 -20.13 -20.89 16.16
C ASP A 83 -19.24 -20.75 17.39
N GLY A 84 -19.52 -21.56 18.41
CA GLY A 84 -18.87 -21.53 19.72
C GLY A 84 -17.39 -21.97 19.70
N SER A 85 -16.64 -21.42 18.77
CA SER A 85 -15.18 -21.40 18.79
C SER A 85 -14.76 -20.40 19.88
N PRO A 86 -13.89 -20.78 20.83
CA PRO A 86 -13.41 -19.87 21.87
C PRO A 86 -12.93 -18.59 21.17
N ALA A 87 -13.46 -17.45 21.59
CA ALA A 87 -13.17 -16.14 20.98
C ALA A 87 -11.65 -15.97 20.89
N ALA A 88 -11.10 -16.19 19.69
CA ALA A 88 -9.68 -16.09 19.46
C ALA A 88 -9.27 -14.65 19.77
N VAL A 89 -8.37 -14.47 20.73
CA VAL A 89 -7.85 -13.14 21.09
C VAL A 89 -7.30 -12.49 19.83
N PRO A 90 -7.82 -11.33 19.42
CA PRO A 90 -7.36 -10.70 18.20
C PRO A 90 -5.86 -10.37 18.25
N TYR A 91 -5.19 -10.45 17.14
CA TYR A 91 -3.81 -9.97 17.04
C TYR A 91 -3.78 -8.45 16.96
N VAL A 92 -2.83 -7.86 17.69
CA VAL A 92 -2.57 -6.42 17.67
C VAL A 92 -1.13 -6.20 17.22
N LEU A 93 -0.96 -5.45 16.14
CA LEU A 93 0.35 -5.00 15.66
C LEU A 93 0.65 -3.64 16.29
N SER A 94 1.72 -3.55 17.07
CA SER A 94 2.16 -2.32 17.74
C SER A 94 3.40 -1.79 17.03
N PHE A 95 3.27 -0.70 16.26
CA PHE A 95 4.35 -0.17 15.42
C PHE A 95 5.33 0.70 16.20
N SER A 96 6.58 0.74 15.72
CA SER A 96 7.64 1.64 16.22
C SER A 96 7.28 3.13 16.08
N THR A 97 6.34 3.46 15.22
CA THR A 97 5.76 4.80 15.02
C THR A 97 4.68 5.15 16.06
N GLY A 98 4.33 4.22 16.95
CA GLY A 98 3.34 4.40 18.02
C GLY A 98 1.92 3.96 17.65
N GLU A 99 1.66 3.65 16.40
CA GLU A 99 0.36 3.19 15.93
C GLU A 99 0.07 1.76 16.40
N ARG A 100 -1.21 1.44 16.57
CA ARG A 100 -1.68 0.10 16.89
C ARG A 100 -2.79 -0.30 15.92
N VAL A 101 -2.67 -1.50 15.39
CA VAL A 101 -3.64 -2.03 14.43
C VAL A 101 -4.12 -3.40 14.91
N VAL A 102 -5.43 -3.54 15.03
CA VAL A 102 -6.06 -4.86 15.25
C VAL A 102 -6.13 -5.57 13.91
N VAL A 103 -5.67 -6.80 13.86
CA VAL A 103 -5.71 -7.61 12.63
C VAL A 103 -7.11 -8.15 12.42
N VAL A 104 -7.70 -7.81 11.28
CA VAL A 104 -8.99 -8.33 10.82
C VAL A 104 -8.77 -8.96 9.45
N GLY A 105 -8.89 -10.28 9.35
CA GLY A 105 -8.73 -11.00 8.09
C GLY A 105 -7.32 -10.90 7.51
N ALA A 106 -7.25 -10.66 6.19
CA ALA A 106 -6.00 -10.47 5.46
C ALA A 106 -5.80 -9.00 5.07
N GLY A 107 -4.54 -8.55 5.06
CA GLY A 107 -4.24 -7.16 4.75
C GLY A 107 -2.87 -6.95 4.10
N LEU A 108 -2.69 -5.74 3.59
CA LEU A 108 -1.40 -5.26 3.09
C LEU A 108 -0.86 -4.16 4.00
N LEU A 109 0.45 -4.14 4.16
CA LEU A 109 1.17 -3.15 4.96
C LEU A 109 2.31 -2.52 4.16
N GLY A 110 2.49 -1.21 4.33
CA GLY A 110 3.55 -0.47 3.67
C GLY A 110 3.40 1.04 3.85
N ARG A 111 4.21 1.84 3.16
CA ARG A 111 4.08 3.31 3.20
C ARG A 111 2.81 3.81 2.50
N ARG A 112 2.35 3.08 1.50
CA ARG A 112 1.15 3.39 0.71
C ARG A 112 0.66 2.10 0.04
N PRO A 113 0.16 1.14 0.85
CA PRO A 113 -0.23 -0.16 0.31
C PRO A 113 -1.41 -0.02 -0.64
N PHE A 114 -1.39 -0.82 -1.70
CA PHE A 114 -2.50 -0.92 -2.63
C PHE A 114 -2.60 -2.36 -3.14
N ALA A 115 -3.83 -2.83 -3.31
CA ALA A 115 -4.11 -4.14 -3.88
C ALA A 115 -3.93 -4.12 -5.40
N GLN A 116 -3.40 -5.20 -5.96
CA GLN A 116 -3.33 -5.38 -7.41
C GLN A 116 -4.72 -5.73 -7.97
N PRO A 117 -4.96 -5.50 -9.27
CA PRO A 117 -6.20 -5.94 -9.90
C PRO A 117 -6.47 -7.43 -9.66
N GLY A 118 -7.63 -7.74 -9.10
CA GLY A 118 -8.04 -9.11 -8.73
C GLY A 118 -7.69 -9.54 -7.30
N GLU A 119 -6.87 -8.80 -6.58
CA GLU A 119 -6.61 -9.03 -5.16
C GLU A 119 -7.69 -8.36 -4.29
N ARG A 120 -8.05 -9.02 -3.19
CA ARG A 120 -8.98 -8.49 -2.17
C ARG A 120 -8.36 -8.63 -0.80
N PHE A 121 -8.36 -7.54 -0.04
CA PHE A 121 -7.87 -7.49 1.33
C PHE A 121 -8.87 -6.78 2.21
N ASP A 122 -8.97 -7.23 3.45
CA ASP A 122 -9.87 -6.65 4.46
C ASP A 122 -9.28 -5.36 5.05
N GLN A 123 -7.93 -5.25 5.04
CA GLN A 123 -7.21 -4.11 5.62
C GLN A 123 -6.06 -3.63 4.72
N LEU A 124 -5.90 -2.30 4.66
CA LEU A 124 -4.72 -1.65 4.09
C LEU A 124 -4.09 -0.77 5.18
N VAL A 125 -2.93 -1.18 5.69
CA VAL A 125 -2.24 -0.52 6.80
C VAL A 125 -1.12 0.36 6.26
N SER A 126 -1.30 1.68 6.32
CA SER A 126 -0.27 2.65 5.97
C SER A 126 0.53 3.04 7.19
N ILE A 127 1.86 3.01 7.09
CA ILE A 127 2.78 3.46 8.13
C ILE A 127 3.59 4.66 7.67
N ALA A 128 3.81 5.61 8.58
CA ALA A 128 4.65 6.77 8.30
C ALA A 128 6.13 6.36 8.25
N ASP A 129 6.77 6.60 7.10
CA ASP A 129 8.20 6.35 6.92
C ASP A 129 8.80 7.42 6.00
N HIS A 130 9.39 8.46 6.60
CA HIS A 130 9.99 9.58 5.89
C HIS A 130 11.30 9.19 5.19
N GLU A 131 12.01 8.20 5.72
CA GLU A 131 13.28 7.72 5.19
C GLU A 131 13.13 6.78 4.01
N ARG A 132 11.88 6.35 3.74
CA ARG A 132 11.52 5.47 2.63
C ARG A 132 12.21 4.09 2.69
N SER A 133 12.51 3.62 3.88
CA SER A 133 13.03 2.29 4.12
C SER A 133 11.98 1.20 3.91
N VAL A 134 10.70 1.54 4.10
CA VAL A 134 9.56 0.67 3.87
C VAL A 134 9.03 0.83 2.45
N SER A 135 8.80 -0.25 1.73
CA SER A 135 8.20 -0.22 0.38
C SER A 135 6.76 0.29 0.39
N LYS A 136 6.24 0.75 -0.76
CA LYS A 136 4.83 1.19 -0.88
C LYS A 136 3.88 0.09 -0.41
N THR A 137 3.96 -1.09 -1.00
CA THR A 137 3.39 -2.33 -0.48
C THR A 137 4.57 -3.18 -0.06
N HIS A 138 4.76 -3.42 1.24
CA HIS A 138 5.95 -4.08 1.77
C HIS A 138 5.68 -5.55 2.08
N LEU A 139 4.63 -5.80 2.84
CA LEU A 139 4.22 -7.16 3.17
C LEU A 139 2.70 -7.33 3.13
N GLU A 140 2.30 -8.56 3.02
CA GLU A 140 0.96 -9.07 3.21
C GLU A 140 0.90 -9.77 4.57
N PHE A 141 -0.22 -9.67 5.26
CA PHE A 141 -0.43 -10.34 6.54
C PHE A 141 -1.85 -10.90 6.63
N GLY A 142 -2.05 -11.82 7.53
CA GLY A 142 -3.39 -12.35 7.81
C GLY A 142 -3.38 -13.33 8.97
N VAL A 143 -4.58 -13.77 9.34
CA VAL A 143 -4.77 -14.81 10.36
C VAL A 143 -5.37 -16.03 9.69
N GLU A 144 -4.72 -17.17 9.86
CA GLU A 144 -5.18 -18.46 9.36
C GLU A 144 -5.08 -19.50 10.47
N SER A 145 -6.18 -20.20 10.73
CA SER A 145 -6.25 -21.20 11.82
C SER A 145 -5.85 -20.64 13.21
N GLY A 146 -6.13 -19.34 13.45
CA GLY A 146 -5.79 -18.68 14.72
C GLY A 146 -4.32 -18.23 14.83
N GLU A 147 -3.51 -18.37 13.79
CA GLU A 147 -2.12 -17.98 13.76
C GLU A 147 -1.90 -16.82 12.79
N LEU A 148 -1.14 -15.81 13.24
CA LEU A 148 -0.71 -14.70 12.39
C LEU A 148 0.37 -15.18 11.43
N TRP A 149 0.24 -14.81 10.16
CA TRP A 149 1.27 -15.01 9.16
C TRP A 149 1.59 -13.68 8.45
N VAL A 150 2.82 -13.59 7.94
CA VAL A 150 3.29 -12.50 7.07
C VAL A 150 3.93 -13.07 5.82
N CYS A 151 3.90 -12.29 4.74
CA CYS A 151 4.53 -12.62 3.46
C CYS A 151 5.15 -11.35 2.87
N ASP A 152 6.46 -11.34 2.65
CA ASP A 152 7.14 -10.22 2.01
C ASP A 152 6.69 -10.08 0.55
N ARG A 153 6.28 -8.88 0.14
CA ARG A 153 5.80 -8.58 -1.21
C ARG A 153 6.90 -7.99 -2.08
N TYR A 154 8.05 -8.67 -2.15
CA TYR A 154 9.23 -8.25 -2.90
C TYR A 154 9.68 -6.85 -2.51
N SER A 155 9.75 -6.62 -1.21
CA SER A 155 10.15 -5.32 -0.66
C SER A 155 11.63 -5.02 -0.91
N ALA A 156 11.99 -3.73 -0.95
CA ALA A 156 13.37 -3.31 -1.24
C ALA A 156 14.37 -3.75 -0.15
N ASN A 157 13.98 -3.63 1.12
CA ASN A 157 14.85 -3.94 2.26
C ASN A 157 14.56 -5.31 2.89
N GLY A 158 13.44 -5.95 2.48
CA GLY A 158 13.01 -7.25 2.99
C GLY A 158 12.37 -7.17 4.38
N THR A 159 11.86 -8.31 4.81
CA THR A 159 11.17 -8.52 6.08
C THR A 159 11.98 -9.49 6.94
N VAL A 160 12.18 -9.17 8.22
CA VAL A 160 12.85 -10.04 9.20
C VAL A 160 11.90 -10.32 10.35
N ILE A 161 11.75 -11.59 10.72
CA ILE A 161 10.98 -12.03 11.88
C ILE A 161 11.95 -12.34 13.01
N ILE A 162 11.67 -11.78 14.18
CA ILE A 162 12.39 -12.03 15.42
C ILE A 162 11.40 -12.69 16.38
N PRO A 163 11.45 -14.01 16.54
CA PRO A 163 10.56 -14.70 17.47
C PRO A 163 10.93 -14.38 18.92
N PRO A 164 10.02 -14.52 19.90
CA PRO A 164 10.34 -14.27 21.32
C PRO A 164 11.39 -15.23 21.88
N ALA A 165 11.54 -16.38 21.25
CA ALA A 165 12.60 -17.35 21.51
C ALA A 165 13.09 -17.91 20.18
N GLY A 166 14.42 -17.87 19.96
CA GLY A 166 15.05 -18.34 18.73
C GLY A 166 15.81 -17.24 17.99
N ALA A 167 16.40 -17.59 16.87
CA ALA A 167 17.18 -16.68 16.06
C ALA A 167 16.29 -15.88 15.08
N PRO A 168 16.63 -14.60 14.80
CA PRO A 168 16.02 -13.86 13.73
C PRO A 168 16.20 -14.55 12.38
N HIS A 169 15.17 -14.48 11.52
CA HIS A 169 15.26 -15.00 10.16
C HIS A 169 14.65 -14.04 9.16
N ARG A 170 15.27 -13.94 8.00
CA ARG A 170 14.78 -13.14 6.89
C ARG A 170 13.75 -13.92 6.08
N CYS A 171 12.63 -13.30 5.79
CA CYS A 171 11.60 -13.89 4.95
C CYS A 171 12.03 -13.93 3.48
N GLU A 172 11.80 -15.05 2.82
CA GLU A 172 11.89 -15.14 1.36
C GLU A 172 10.64 -14.44 0.76
N PRO A 173 10.81 -13.55 -0.24
CA PRO A 173 9.69 -12.88 -0.87
C PRO A 173 8.68 -13.89 -1.48
N GLY A 174 7.39 -13.60 -1.31
CA GLY A 174 6.31 -14.43 -1.83
C GLY A 174 5.99 -15.67 -0.98
N ARG A 175 6.70 -15.91 0.12
CA ARG A 175 6.47 -17.04 1.03
C ARG A 175 5.85 -16.58 2.33
N ARG A 176 4.84 -17.32 2.83
CA ARG A 176 4.20 -17.05 4.13
C ARG A 176 5.01 -17.64 5.28
N TYR A 177 5.16 -16.85 6.33
CA TYR A 177 5.83 -17.23 7.57
C TYR A 177 4.91 -16.94 8.74
N ARG A 178 4.80 -17.87 9.68
CA ARG A 178 4.05 -17.66 10.92
C ARG A 178 4.82 -16.77 11.88
N VAL A 179 4.10 -15.87 12.53
CA VAL A 179 4.64 -14.97 13.54
C VAL A 179 3.97 -15.23 14.86
N PRO A 180 4.70 -15.76 15.85
CA PRO A 180 4.13 -16.03 17.16
C PRO A 180 3.83 -14.73 17.92
N ARG A 181 2.89 -14.79 18.86
CA ARG A 181 2.68 -13.68 19.80
C ARG A 181 3.94 -13.40 20.60
N GLY A 182 4.22 -12.14 20.88
CA GLY A 182 5.46 -11.68 21.48
C GLY A 182 6.63 -11.58 20.51
N GLY A 183 6.44 -11.98 19.26
CA GLY A 183 7.44 -11.77 18.19
C GLY A 183 7.45 -10.35 17.69
N LYS A 184 8.56 -9.98 17.05
CA LYS A 184 8.78 -8.69 16.36
C LYS A 184 8.97 -8.95 14.88
N VAL A 185 8.48 -8.06 14.04
CA VAL A 185 8.69 -8.06 12.58
C VAL A 185 9.34 -6.75 12.17
N GLU A 186 10.51 -6.83 11.57
CA GLU A 186 11.24 -5.67 11.01
C GLU A 186 10.98 -5.55 9.51
N ILE A 187 10.73 -4.32 9.07
CA ILE A 187 10.39 -3.94 7.70
C ILE A 187 11.19 -2.69 7.29
N GLY A 188 12.40 -2.89 6.84
CA GLY A 188 13.39 -1.81 6.69
C GLY A 188 13.81 -1.26 8.05
N ASP A 189 13.74 0.06 8.26
CA ASP A 189 14.10 0.71 9.54
C ASP A 189 12.92 0.82 10.52
N ARG A 190 11.79 0.23 10.18
CA ARG A 190 10.59 0.18 11.02
C ARG A 190 10.33 -1.25 11.47
N TRP A 191 9.58 -1.37 12.55
CA TRP A 191 9.16 -2.68 13.08
C TRP A 191 7.79 -2.60 13.74
N PHE A 192 7.22 -3.74 13.99
CA PHE A 192 6.07 -3.88 14.85
C PHE A 192 6.19 -5.11 15.75
N ASP A 193 5.65 -5.02 16.95
CA ASP A 193 5.50 -6.12 17.88
C ASP A 193 4.13 -6.76 17.70
N VAL A 194 4.06 -8.09 17.80
CA VAL A 194 2.85 -8.91 17.69
C VAL A 194 2.33 -9.28 19.08
N ARG A 195 1.12 -8.84 19.39
CA ARG A 195 0.47 -9.09 20.69
C ARG A 195 -0.82 -9.87 20.55
#